data_0d757adfe987d86d2c835d5e0fc8546d
#
_entry.id   0d757adfe987d86d2c835d5e0fc8546d
#
_cell.length_a   1.000
_cell.length_b   1.000
_cell.length_c   1.000
_cell.angle_alpha   90.00
_cell.angle_beta   90.00
_cell.angle_gamma   90.00
#
_symmetry.space_group_name_H-M   'P 1'
#
loop_
_entity.id
_entity.type
_entity.pdbx_description
1 polymer ?
#
loop_
_entity_poly.entity_id
_entity_poly.type
_entity_poly.pdbx_seq_one_letter_code
_entity_poly.pdbx_strand_id
1 'polypeptide(L)'
;YVAIVIVLVLLFTSETYGEVPVLILTFVVALVLNQGTNFLMGKISFISNSVTSILQLALSIDYAIIFCNRFKEEHRLLPLREAVIIALSKSIPEIGASSLTTIGGLIAMLFMQFKLGPDMALCLIKSILFALLAAFIVMPGLLMLFGPLIDRTQHRSFVPKISFVGKLDFATRYIIPLVFVALAVIGFRLSSNCPYAYGYGLITAPKQNETQFAQQMIEDNFTSKNMLALIVPTGDYDKESAILSELSQYDEVDSTMGLTNIEALDGYMLADKLTPRQFAELAGLDYEAAQVVYAAYAAQHSEYGKLAGNLATYKVPLID
;
A
#
# COMPACT_ATOMS: atom_id res chain seq x y z
N TYR A 1 19.32 -11.44 3.97
CA TYR A 1 19.97 -11.23 2.65
C TYR A 1 20.20 -9.75 2.37
N VAL A 2 19.20 -8.86 2.52
CA VAL A 2 19.32 -7.41 2.22
C VAL A 2 20.46 -6.75 3.01
N ALA A 3 20.57 -7.00 4.30
CA ALA A 3 21.63 -6.45 5.14
C ALA A 3 23.05 -6.87 4.67
N ILE A 4 23.20 -8.11 4.22
CA ILE A 4 24.49 -8.61 3.71
C ILE A 4 24.87 -7.90 2.41
N VAL A 5 23.89 -7.73 1.50
CA VAL A 5 24.13 -7.02 0.24
C VAL A 5 24.53 -5.57 0.50
N ILE A 6 23.86 -4.89 1.43
CA ILE A 6 24.19 -3.52 1.80
C ILE A 6 25.59 -3.40 2.39
N VAL A 7 25.96 -4.28 3.32
CA VAL A 7 27.31 -4.29 3.88
C VAL A 7 28.35 -4.49 2.79
N LEU A 8 28.12 -5.43 1.86
CA LEU A 8 29.02 -5.64 0.72
C LEU A 8 29.12 -4.40 -0.17
N VAL A 9 28.00 -3.78 -0.52
CA VAL A 9 27.99 -2.56 -1.34
C VAL A 9 28.74 -1.43 -0.62
N LEU A 10 28.48 -1.22 0.67
CA LEU A 10 29.16 -0.19 1.45
C LEU A 10 30.67 -0.44 1.55
N LEU A 11 31.10 -1.70 1.71
CA LEU A 11 32.53 -2.06 1.70
C LEU A 11 33.22 -1.75 0.37
N PHE A 12 32.48 -1.92 -0.75
CA PHE A 12 33.03 -1.61 -2.10
C PHE A 12 33.01 -0.13 -2.43
N THR A 13 32.00 0.62 -1.94
CA THR A 13 31.81 2.04 -2.29
C THR A 13 32.52 2.98 -1.33
N SER A 14 32.76 2.55 -0.08
CA SER A 14 33.45 3.34 0.93
C SER A 14 34.93 3.48 0.63
N GLU A 15 35.52 4.64 0.97
CA GLU A 15 36.97 4.86 0.92
C GLU A 15 37.68 4.47 2.22
N THR A 16 36.93 4.15 3.26
CA THR A 16 37.47 3.73 4.56
C THR A 16 36.59 2.65 5.19
N TYR A 17 37.17 1.57 5.70
CA TYR A 17 36.38 0.55 6.39
C TYR A 17 35.76 1.04 7.69
N GLY A 18 36.34 2.08 8.31
CA GLY A 18 35.81 2.71 9.53
C GLY A 18 34.46 3.43 9.34
N GLU A 19 34.11 3.81 8.10
CA GLU A 19 32.82 4.44 7.79
C GLU A 19 31.65 3.44 7.85
N VAL A 20 31.88 2.19 7.46
CA VAL A 20 30.83 1.18 7.34
C VAL A 20 30.09 0.96 8.67
N PRO A 21 30.76 0.75 9.82
CA PRO A 21 30.07 0.64 11.10
C PRO A 21 29.31 1.92 11.48
N VAL A 22 29.79 3.11 11.14
CA VAL A 22 29.09 4.38 11.40
C VAL A 22 27.77 4.42 10.62
N LEU A 23 27.80 4.10 9.33
CA LEU A 23 26.63 4.07 8.46
C LEU A 23 25.60 3.04 8.94
N ILE A 24 26.05 1.82 9.27
CA ILE A 24 25.17 0.75 9.75
C ILE A 24 24.54 1.12 11.10
N LEU A 25 25.33 1.61 12.07
CA LEU A 25 24.81 1.97 13.39
C LEU A 25 23.81 3.13 13.29
N THR A 26 24.07 4.13 12.46
CA THR A 26 23.12 5.23 12.20
C THR A 26 21.79 4.69 11.69
N PHE A 27 21.83 3.77 10.72
CA PHE A 27 20.63 3.13 10.20
C PHE A 27 19.91 2.28 11.26
N VAL A 28 20.63 1.46 12.02
CA VAL A 28 20.04 0.59 13.06
C VAL A 28 19.31 1.42 14.09
N VAL A 29 19.90 2.54 14.54
CA VAL A 29 19.24 3.46 15.48
C VAL A 29 17.98 4.06 14.87
N ALA A 30 18.03 4.53 13.64
CA ALA A 30 16.86 5.06 12.93
C ALA A 30 15.74 4.00 12.82
N LEU A 31 16.09 2.77 12.46
CA LEU A 31 15.14 1.66 12.34
C LEU A 31 14.50 1.29 13.67
N VAL A 32 15.30 1.16 14.73
CA VAL A 32 14.80 0.83 16.07
C VAL A 32 13.85 1.91 16.58
N LEU A 33 14.18 3.19 16.42
CA LEU A 33 13.32 4.30 16.79
C LEU A 33 12.02 4.30 15.98
N ASN A 34 12.09 4.02 14.69
CA ASN A 34 10.90 3.94 13.85
C ASN A 34 10.00 2.78 14.24
N GLN A 35 10.53 1.57 14.38
CA GLN A 35 9.76 0.39 14.77
C GLN A 35 9.23 0.51 16.20
N GLY A 36 10.06 0.99 17.14
CA GLY A 36 9.68 1.19 18.53
C GLY A 36 8.54 2.19 18.72
N THR A 37 8.37 3.14 17.80
CA THR A 37 7.28 4.13 17.85
C THR A 37 6.04 3.76 17.04
N ASN A 38 5.98 2.57 16.43
CA ASN A 38 4.82 2.11 15.68
C ASN A 38 3.54 2.01 16.54
N PHE A 39 3.69 1.74 17.85
CA PHE A 39 2.54 1.69 18.78
C PHE A 39 1.75 3.01 18.84
N LEU A 40 2.38 4.16 18.55
CA LEU A 40 1.71 5.47 18.54
C LEU A 40 0.71 5.60 17.37
N MET A 41 0.86 4.79 16.34
CA MET A 41 0.01 4.83 15.15
C MET A 41 -1.19 3.88 15.23
N GLY A 42 -1.29 3.06 16.28
CA GLY A 42 -2.36 2.09 16.48
C GLY A 42 -2.25 0.90 15.53
N LYS A 43 -3.13 0.81 14.52
CA LYS A 43 -3.13 -0.29 13.55
C LYS A 43 -2.41 0.14 12.27
N ILE A 44 -1.37 -0.57 11.90
CA ILE A 44 -0.57 -0.36 10.68
C ILE A 44 -0.72 -1.59 9.79
N SER A 45 -0.90 -1.38 8.49
CA SER A 45 -0.86 -2.46 7.50
C SER A 45 0.52 -3.13 7.47
N PHE A 46 0.56 -4.47 7.34
CA PHE A 46 1.83 -5.18 7.18
C PHE A 46 2.60 -4.76 5.93
N ILE A 47 1.89 -4.37 4.86
CA ILE A 47 2.48 -3.82 3.64
C ILE A 47 3.18 -2.50 3.93
N SER A 48 2.48 -1.57 4.61
CA SER A 48 3.04 -0.28 5.00
C SER A 48 4.29 -0.43 5.86
N ASN A 49 4.27 -1.35 6.83
CA ASN A 49 5.44 -1.62 7.69
C ASN A 49 6.62 -2.21 6.91
N SER A 50 6.37 -3.16 6.00
CA SER A 50 7.41 -3.79 5.20
C SER A 50 8.06 -2.82 4.22
N VAL A 51 7.25 -2.07 3.46
CA VAL A 51 7.72 -1.06 2.51
C VAL A 51 8.48 0.05 3.23
N THR A 52 7.96 0.52 4.37
CA THR A 52 8.60 1.57 5.17
C THR A 52 9.97 1.14 5.66
N SER A 53 10.12 -0.10 6.13
CA SER A 53 11.42 -0.60 6.62
C SER A 53 12.47 -0.65 5.53
N ILE A 54 12.10 -1.07 4.31
CA ILE A 54 13.01 -1.14 3.15
C ILE A 54 13.38 0.26 2.66
N LEU A 55 12.38 1.15 2.50
CA LEU A 55 12.63 2.53 2.06
C LEU A 55 13.43 3.33 3.09
N GLN A 56 13.16 3.15 4.38
CA GLN A 56 13.94 3.78 5.43
C GLN A 56 15.41 3.40 5.35
N LEU A 57 15.70 2.11 5.09
CA LEU A 57 17.07 1.64 4.90
C LEU A 57 17.77 2.41 3.78
N ALA A 58 17.14 2.49 2.61
CA ALA A 58 17.70 3.20 1.47
C ALA A 58 17.94 4.70 1.78
N LEU A 59 16.92 5.40 2.26
CA LEU A 59 16.99 6.84 2.55
C LEU A 59 17.97 7.16 3.68
N SER A 60 18.02 6.35 4.74
CA SER A 60 18.96 6.56 5.86
C SER A 60 20.41 6.44 5.40
N ILE A 61 20.70 5.47 4.53
CA ILE A 61 22.05 5.28 3.98
C ILE A 61 22.43 6.43 3.08
N ASP A 62 21.52 6.91 2.21
CA ASP A 62 21.79 8.04 1.32
C ASP A 62 22.12 9.30 2.11
N TYR A 63 21.35 9.62 3.14
CA TYR A 63 21.61 10.77 4.01
C TYR A 63 22.96 10.64 4.74
N ALA A 64 23.24 9.44 5.24
CA ALA A 64 24.48 9.17 5.92
C ALA A 64 25.70 9.24 4.97
N ILE A 65 25.58 8.78 3.73
CA ILE A 65 26.66 8.88 2.71
C ILE A 65 26.93 10.35 2.35
N ILE A 66 25.88 11.17 2.14
CA ILE A 66 26.04 12.59 1.84
C ILE A 66 26.82 13.28 2.97
N PHE A 67 26.39 13.04 4.23
CA PHE A 67 27.08 13.61 5.39
C PHE A 67 28.54 13.09 5.51
N CYS A 68 28.76 11.79 5.32
CA CYS A 68 30.09 11.19 5.38
C CYS A 68 31.03 11.75 4.32
N ASN A 69 30.55 11.97 3.10
CA ASN A 69 31.34 12.58 2.04
C ASN A 69 31.72 14.01 2.38
N ARG A 70 30.79 14.81 2.91
CA ARG A 70 31.11 16.16 3.40
C ARG A 70 32.11 16.12 4.55
N PHE A 71 31.95 15.21 5.50
CA PHE A 71 32.92 15.03 6.56
C PHE A 71 34.33 14.72 6.02
N LYS A 72 34.46 13.81 5.05
CA LYS A 72 35.75 13.48 4.43
C LYS A 72 36.41 14.69 3.73
N GLU A 73 35.61 15.49 3.03
CA GLU A 73 36.10 16.71 2.39
C GLU A 73 36.70 17.69 3.41
N GLU A 74 35.99 17.94 4.50
CA GLU A 74 36.41 18.87 5.56
C GLU A 74 37.54 18.29 6.42
N HIS A 75 37.54 16.99 6.70
CA HIS A 75 38.53 16.33 7.55
C HIS A 75 39.92 16.25 6.92
N ARG A 76 40.04 16.41 5.60
CA ARG A 76 41.33 16.53 4.91
C ARG A 76 42.05 17.84 5.25
N LEU A 77 41.33 18.86 5.70
CA LEU A 77 41.83 20.21 5.93
C LEU A 77 41.74 20.63 7.41
N LEU A 78 40.89 20.00 8.21
CA LEU A 78 40.55 20.42 9.53
C LEU A 78 40.67 19.28 10.53
N PRO A 79 40.85 19.58 11.84
CA PRO A 79 40.79 18.59 12.91
C PRO A 79 39.44 17.92 12.96
N LEU A 80 39.37 16.67 13.46
CA LEU A 80 38.20 15.82 13.52
C LEU A 80 36.92 16.55 14.00
N ARG A 81 37.00 17.26 15.12
CA ARG A 81 35.86 17.94 15.74
C ARG A 81 35.31 19.07 14.85
N GLU A 82 36.21 19.90 14.32
CA GLU A 82 35.82 21.02 13.47
C GLU A 82 35.27 20.54 12.14
N ALA A 83 35.88 19.51 11.57
CA ALA A 83 35.40 18.87 10.34
C ALA A 83 33.97 18.34 10.49
N VAL A 84 33.64 17.68 11.60
CA VAL A 84 32.27 17.17 11.87
C VAL A 84 31.28 18.34 11.97
N ILE A 85 31.62 19.41 12.68
CA ILE A 85 30.72 20.57 12.86
C ILE A 85 30.44 21.25 11.50
N ILE A 86 31.48 21.49 10.71
CA ILE A 86 31.33 22.16 9.41
C ILE A 86 30.60 21.26 8.43
N ALA A 87 30.93 19.97 8.39
CA ALA A 87 30.23 18.99 7.57
C ALA A 87 28.74 18.92 7.91
N LEU A 88 28.40 18.93 9.19
CA LEU A 88 27.00 18.95 9.64
C LEU A 88 26.28 20.21 9.14
N SER A 89 26.89 21.38 9.34
CA SER A 89 26.31 22.65 8.89
C SER A 89 26.06 22.71 7.39
N LYS A 90 26.96 22.12 6.58
CA LYS A 90 26.83 22.09 5.12
C LYS A 90 25.83 21.00 4.66
N SER A 91 25.75 19.88 5.36
CA SER A 91 24.88 18.76 4.99
C SER A 91 23.40 18.99 5.33
N ILE A 92 23.10 19.76 6.40
CA ILE A 92 21.70 20.02 6.81
C ILE A 92 20.86 20.61 5.66
N PRO A 93 21.27 21.67 4.95
CA PRO A 93 20.45 22.20 3.85
C PRO A 93 20.34 21.23 2.67
N GLU A 94 21.38 20.47 2.34
CA GLU A 94 21.36 19.51 1.22
C GLU A 94 20.41 18.33 1.50
N ILE A 95 20.58 17.69 2.64
CA ILE A 95 19.74 16.55 3.06
C ILE A 95 18.33 17.04 3.39
N GLY A 96 18.19 18.20 4.03
CA GLY A 96 16.92 18.80 4.39
C GLY A 96 16.05 19.13 3.17
N ALA A 97 16.64 19.74 2.14
CA ALA A 97 15.94 20.06 0.89
C ALA A 97 15.44 18.79 0.18
N SER A 98 16.29 17.75 0.08
CA SER A 98 15.93 16.47 -0.52
C SER A 98 14.81 15.77 0.25
N SER A 99 14.94 15.67 1.58
CA SER A 99 13.94 15.03 2.43
C SER A 99 12.61 15.78 2.44
N LEU A 100 12.63 17.13 2.42
CA LEU A 100 11.41 17.93 2.36
C LEU A 100 10.65 17.71 1.05
N THR A 101 11.35 17.57 -0.06
CA THR A 101 10.75 17.22 -1.36
C THR A 101 10.08 15.85 -1.31
N THR A 102 10.75 14.85 -0.72
CA THR A 102 10.19 13.51 -0.54
C THR A 102 8.96 13.53 0.37
N ILE A 103 9.03 14.22 1.51
CA ILE A 103 7.90 14.39 2.43
C ILE A 103 6.73 15.10 1.72
N GLY A 104 7.01 16.13 0.90
CA GLY A 104 6.00 16.81 0.10
C GLY A 104 5.25 15.87 -0.85
N GLY A 105 5.97 14.97 -1.53
CA GLY A 105 5.38 13.92 -2.35
C GLY A 105 4.52 12.92 -1.54
N LEU A 106 4.99 12.53 -0.35
CA LEU A 106 4.25 11.63 0.53
C LEU A 106 3.00 12.27 1.15
N ILE A 107 3.03 13.60 1.39
CA ILE A 107 1.84 14.35 1.83
C ILE A 107 0.72 14.25 0.78
N ALA A 108 1.04 14.23 -0.51
CA ALA A 108 0.04 14.02 -1.56
C ALA A 108 -0.68 12.67 -1.42
N MET A 109 0.00 11.63 -0.94
CA MET A 109 -0.63 10.32 -0.68
C MET A 109 -1.64 10.33 0.46
N LEU A 110 -1.59 11.31 1.38
CA LEU A 110 -2.58 11.44 2.46
C LEU A 110 -3.98 11.76 1.94
N PHE A 111 -4.08 12.35 0.75
CA PHE A 111 -5.34 12.70 0.09
C PHE A 111 -5.92 11.56 -0.75
N MET A 112 -5.26 10.40 -0.80
CA MET A 112 -5.80 9.25 -1.50
C MET A 112 -7.03 8.69 -0.79
N GLN A 113 -8.07 8.36 -1.55
CA GLN A 113 -9.30 7.75 -1.01
C GLN A 113 -9.08 6.30 -0.58
N PHE A 114 -8.10 5.62 -1.15
CA PHE A 114 -7.75 4.26 -0.80
C PHE A 114 -6.97 4.23 0.52
N LYS A 115 -7.53 3.59 1.54
CA LYS A 115 -7.05 3.61 2.94
C LYS A 115 -5.57 3.23 3.12
N LEU A 116 -5.01 2.42 2.24
CA LEU A 116 -3.60 2.03 2.27
C LEU A 116 -2.67 3.21 1.97
N GLY A 117 -3.12 4.18 1.14
CA GLY A 117 -2.32 5.36 0.78
C GLY A 117 -1.93 6.23 1.99
N PRO A 118 -2.90 6.75 2.75
CA PRO A 118 -2.62 7.51 3.97
C PRO A 118 -1.84 6.73 5.02
N ASP A 119 -2.14 5.44 5.23
CA ASP A 119 -1.41 4.59 6.17
C ASP A 119 0.08 4.49 5.81
N MET A 120 0.37 4.21 4.54
CA MET A 120 1.74 4.12 4.03
C MET A 120 2.46 5.47 4.08
N ALA A 121 1.76 6.56 3.72
CA ALA A 121 2.33 7.90 3.75
C ALA A 121 2.76 8.32 5.16
N LEU A 122 1.93 8.12 6.17
CA LEU A 122 2.26 8.43 7.57
C LEU A 122 3.44 7.60 8.07
N CYS A 123 3.46 6.30 7.77
CA CYS A 123 4.58 5.43 8.14
C CYS A 123 5.90 5.90 7.50
N LEU A 124 5.86 6.27 6.22
CA LEU A 124 7.03 6.73 5.48
C LEU A 124 7.52 8.10 5.95
N ILE A 125 6.62 9.07 6.16
CA ILE A 125 6.99 10.39 6.69
C ILE A 125 7.66 10.24 8.05
N LYS A 126 7.09 9.44 8.95
CA LYS A 126 7.68 9.14 10.26
C LYS A 126 9.07 8.53 10.10
N SER A 127 9.26 7.58 9.20
CA SER A 127 10.54 6.93 8.97
C SER A 127 11.61 7.88 8.47
N ILE A 128 11.25 8.81 7.57
CA ILE A 128 12.17 9.87 7.07
C ILE A 128 12.60 10.78 8.21
N LEU A 129 11.66 11.20 9.08
CA LEU A 129 11.98 12.04 10.23
C LEU A 129 12.98 11.35 11.16
N PHE A 130 12.80 10.06 11.47
CA PHE A 130 13.77 9.32 12.28
C PHE A 130 15.10 9.09 11.57
N ALA A 131 15.11 8.93 10.24
CA ALA A 131 16.34 8.86 9.47
C ALA A 131 17.13 10.18 9.54
N LEU A 132 16.44 11.32 9.43
CA LEU A 132 17.05 12.66 9.58
C LEU A 132 17.58 12.88 11.01
N LEU A 133 16.82 12.52 12.02
CA LEU A 133 17.26 12.63 13.42
C LEU A 133 18.51 11.79 13.67
N ALA A 134 18.56 10.57 13.14
CA ALA A 134 19.73 9.72 13.27
C ALA A 134 20.93 10.30 12.51
N ALA A 135 20.74 10.82 11.28
CA ALA A 135 21.81 11.42 10.51
C ALA A 135 22.37 12.71 11.14
N PHE A 136 21.52 13.55 11.75
CA PHE A 136 21.98 14.84 12.29
C PHE A 136 22.39 14.80 13.75
N ILE A 137 21.89 13.84 14.54
CA ILE A 137 22.18 13.77 15.99
C ILE A 137 23.12 12.60 16.31
N VAL A 138 22.83 11.41 15.78
CA VAL A 138 23.58 10.21 16.13
C VAL A 138 24.89 10.12 15.34
N MET A 139 24.83 10.35 14.04
CA MET A 139 25.98 10.18 13.16
C MET A 139 27.18 11.10 13.49
N PRO A 140 27.02 12.40 13.85
CA PRO A 140 28.15 13.23 14.29
C PRO A 140 28.89 12.63 15.48
N GLY A 141 28.14 12.11 16.48
CA GLY A 141 28.73 11.42 17.63
C GLY A 141 29.48 10.14 17.24
N LEU A 142 28.92 9.36 16.33
CA LEU A 142 29.58 8.15 15.82
C LEU A 142 30.83 8.47 15.00
N LEU A 143 30.82 9.52 14.17
CA LEU A 143 32.00 9.98 13.45
C LEU A 143 33.14 10.43 14.38
N MET A 144 32.81 11.11 15.47
CA MET A 144 33.81 11.44 16.49
C MET A 144 34.36 10.22 17.22
N LEU A 145 33.51 9.24 17.51
CA LEU A 145 33.91 8.00 18.18
C LEU A 145 34.79 7.10 17.27
N PHE A 146 34.37 6.96 16.00
CA PHE A 146 35.07 6.10 15.04
C PHE A 146 36.15 6.85 14.20
N GLY A 147 36.33 8.15 14.42
CA GLY A 147 37.29 8.98 13.70
C GLY A 147 38.72 8.38 13.64
N PRO A 148 39.31 7.94 14.78
CA PRO A 148 40.61 7.31 14.75
C PRO A 148 40.66 6.01 13.95
N LEU A 149 39.55 5.27 13.85
CA LEU A 149 39.42 4.07 13.03
C LEU A 149 39.31 4.43 11.54
N ILE A 150 38.56 5.48 11.23
CA ILE A 150 38.43 6.02 9.87
C ILE A 150 39.79 6.40 9.33
N ASP A 151 40.61 7.13 10.10
CA ASP A 151 41.94 7.56 9.70
C ASP A 151 42.91 6.39 9.47
N ARG A 152 42.81 5.32 10.28
CA ARG A 152 43.67 4.13 10.18
C ARG A 152 43.29 3.17 9.06
N THR A 153 42.03 3.22 8.59
CA THR A 153 41.49 2.24 7.64
C THR A 153 41.28 2.80 6.24
N GLN A 154 41.92 3.92 5.94
CA GLN A 154 41.86 4.51 4.60
C GLN A 154 42.44 3.59 3.56
N HIS A 155 41.72 3.39 2.48
CA HIS A 155 42.16 2.63 1.32
C HIS A 155 41.79 3.34 0.02
N ARG A 156 42.40 2.92 -1.07
CA ARG A 156 42.10 3.48 -2.38
C ARG A 156 40.69 3.08 -2.80
N SER A 157 39.88 4.05 -3.27
CA SER A 157 38.55 3.77 -3.79
C SER A 157 38.60 2.69 -4.87
N PHE A 158 37.74 1.69 -4.72
CA PHE A 158 37.55 0.64 -5.74
C PHE A 158 36.73 1.14 -6.92
N VAL A 159 35.99 2.25 -6.75
CA VAL A 159 35.20 2.84 -7.83
C VAL A 159 36.12 3.61 -8.76
N PRO A 160 36.24 3.21 -10.04
CA PRO A 160 37.10 3.89 -11.00
C PRO A 160 36.56 5.29 -11.29
N LYS A 161 37.48 6.28 -11.41
CA LYS A 161 37.11 7.62 -11.84
C LYS A 161 36.77 7.60 -13.33
N ILE A 162 35.50 7.61 -13.67
CA ILE A 162 35.04 7.54 -15.07
C ILE A 162 34.93 8.95 -15.64
N SER A 163 36.10 9.56 -15.97
CA SER A 163 36.16 10.90 -16.57
C SER A 163 35.55 10.96 -17.97
N PHE A 164 35.41 9.83 -18.66
CA PHE A 164 34.78 9.75 -19.97
C PHE A 164 33.28 10.12 -19.92
N VAL A 165 32.55 9.72 -18.86
CA VAL A 165 31.12 10.01 -18.73
C VAL A 165 30.86 11.53 -18.70
N GLY A 166 31.64 12.28 -17.94
CA GLY A 166 31.51 13.76 -17.91
C GLY A 166 31.77 14.43 -19.27
N LYS A 167 32.74 13.90 -20.05
CA LYS A 167 32.97 14.38 -21.41
C LYS A 167 31.84 14.03 -22.37
N LEU A 168 31.28 12.82 -22.25
CA LEU A 168 30.14 12.36 -23.04
C LEU A 168 28.90 13.19 -22.72
N ASP A 169 28.62 13.40 -21.45
CA ASP A 169 27.48 14.19 -20.98
C ASP A 169 27.52 15.63 -21.48
N PHE A 170 28.70 16.26 -21.41
CA PHE A 170 28.89 17.60 -21.94
C PHE A 170 28.76 17.66 -23.48
N ALA A 171 29.24 16.67 -24.20
CA ALA A 171 29.13 16.59 -25.66
C ALA A 171 27.68 16.37 -26.13
N THR A 172 26.90 15.59 -25.34
CA THR A 172 25.53 15.20 -25.68
C THR A 172 24.46 15.97 -24.90
N ARG A 173 24.85 17.07 -24.23
CA ARG A 173 23.98 17.86 -23.32
C ARG A 173 22.64 18.33 -23.89
N TYR A 174 22.51 18.44 -25.20
CA TYR A 174 21.27 18.81 -25.89
C TYR A 174 20.49 17.58 -26.40
N ILE A 175 21.21 16.52 -26.75
CA ILE A 175 20.62 15.31 -27.33
C ILE A 175 20.01 14.44 -26.24
N ILE A 176 20.73 14.23 -25.12
CA ILE A 176 20.27 13.37 -24.02
C ILE A 176 18.94 13.83 -23.46
N PRO A 177 18.69 15.10 -23.10
CA PRO A 177 17.39 15.54 -22.61
C PRO A 177 16.26 15.31 -23.62
N LEU A 178 16.52 15.54 -24.92
CA LEU A 178 15.53 15.31 -25.97
C LEU A 178 15.14 13.82 -26.07
N VAL A 179 16.12 12.92 -26.01
CA VAL A 179 15.90 11.48 -25.99
C VAL A 179 15.09 11.07 -24.76
N PHE A 180 15.41 11.61 -23.57
CA PHE A 180 14.65 11.32 -22.34
C PHE A 180 13.21 11.82 -22.41
N VAL A 181 12.97 13.01 -22.98
CA VAL A 181 11.60 13.51 -23.21
C VAL A 181 10.83 12.59 -24.16
N ALA A 182 11.46 12.15 -25.26
CA ALA A 182 10.84 11.21 -26.19
C ALA A 182 10.52 9.87 -25.51
N LEU A 183 11.46 9.32 -24.72
CA LEU A 183 11.22 8.08 -23.94
C LEU A 183 10.15 8.27 -22.88
N ALA A 184 10.06 9.42 -22.23
CA ALA A 184 9.01 9.72 -21.25
C ALA A 184 7.63 9.75 -21.91
N VAL A 185 7.50 10.37 -23.09
CA VAL A 185 6.24 10.38 -23.85
C VAL A 185 5.85 8.97 -24.29
N ILE A 186 6.79 8.19 -24.79
CA ILE A 186 6.55 6.79 -25.17
C ILE A 186 6.14 5.97 -23.94
N GLY A 187 6.87 6.10 -22.83
CA GLY A 187 6.57 5.42 -21.58
C GLY A 187 5.18 5.77 -21.04
N PHE A 188 4.80 7.05 -21.10
CA PHE A 188 3.45 7.48 -20.70
C PHE A 188 2.36 6.86 -21.56
N ARG A 189 2.57 6.79 -22.87
CA ARG A 189 1.61 6.14 -23.79
C ARG A 189 1.49 4.63 -23.54
N LEU A 190 2.62 3.96 -23.29
CA LEU A 190 2.63 2.52 -23.01
C LEU A 190 2.07 2.18 -21.61
N SER A 191 2.21 3.08 -20.64
CA SER A 191 1.69 2.90 -19.28
C SER A 191 0.17 2.72 -19.24
N SER A 192 -0.57 3.37 -20.18
CA SER A 192 -2.03 3.23 -20.27
C SER A 192 -2.48 1.82 -20.64
N ASN A 193 -1.60 1.01 -21.23
CA ASN A 193 -1.90 -0.36 -21.66
C ASN A 193 -1.42 -1.41 -20.63
N CYS A 194 -0.90 -0.99 -19.48
CA CYS A 194 -0.42 -1.92 -18.46
C CYS A 194 -1.61 -2.47 -17.65
N PRO A 195 -1.84 -3.79 -17.61
CA PRO A 195 -2.85 -4.37 -16.75
C PRO A 195 -2.38 -4.29 -15.30
N TYR A 196 -3.17 -3.65 -14.44
CA TYR A 196 -2.89 -3.58 -13.02
C TYR A 196 -3.50 -4.77 -12.28
N ALA A 197 -2.69 -5.46 -11.46
CA ALA A 197 -3.17 -6.53 -10.59
C ALA A 197 -3.67 -5.94 -9.26
N TYR A 198 -4.97 -6.05 -8.99
CA TYR A 198 -5.60 -5.54 -7.78
C TYR A 198 -5.76 -6.59 -6.66
N GLY A 199 -5.55 -7.88 -6.97
CA GLY A 199 -5.71 -8.99 -6.04
C GLY A 199 -4.39 -9.67 -5.69
N TYR A 200 -4.27 -10.15 -4.46
CA TYR A 200 -3.08 -10.91 -4.02
C TYR A 200 -2.87 -12.21 -4.80
N GLY A 201 -3.94 -12.84 -5.31
CA GLY A 201 -3.86 -14.05 -6.13
C GLY A 201 -3.15 -13.85 -7.46
N LEU A 202 -3.10 -12.61 -7.98
CA LEU A 202 -2.43 -12.27 -9.23
C LEU A 202 -0.94 -11.96 -9.07
N ILE A 203 -0.45 -11.86 -7.83
CA ILE A 203 0.96 -11.61 -7.52
C ILE A 203 1.65 -12.95 -7.27
N THR A 204 2.23 -13.53 -8.31
CA THR A 204 3.01 -14.76 -8.18
C THR A 204 4.39 -14.46 -7.59
N ALA A 205 4.73 -15.13 -6.49
CA ALA A 205 6.08 -15.06 -5.94
C ALA A 205 7.02 -15.99 -6.74
N PRO A 206 8.29 -15.61 -6.96
CA PRO A 206 9.26 -16.45 -7.68
C PRO A 206 9.57 -17.77 -6.94
N LYS A 207 9.26 -17.86 -5.66
CA LYS A 207 9.38 -19.07 -4.86
C LYS A 207 8.04 -19.34 -4.17
N GLN A 208 7.29 -20.27 -4.74
CA GLN A 208 5.99 -20.67 -4.21
C GLN A 208 6.17 -21.43 -2.87
N ASN A 209 5.36 -21.10 -1.88
CA ASN A 209 5.19 -21.88 -0.67
C ASN A 209 4.03 -22.87 -0.83
N GLU A 210 3.86 -23.79 0.13
CA GLU A 210 2.80 -24.80 0.08
C GLU A 210 1.39 -24.20 -0.08
N THR A 211 1.15 -23.05 0.54
CA THR A 211 -0.14 -22.35 0.44
C THR A 211 -0.39 -21.82 -0.97
N GLN A 212 0.63 -21.25 -1.62
CA GLN A 212 0.52 -20.75 -2.98
C GLN A 212 0.36 -21.89 -3.99
N PHE A 213 1.04 -23.02 -3.76
CA PHE A 213 0.86 -24.21 -4.59
C PHE A 213 -0.55 -24.80 -4.44
N ALA A 214 -1.08 -24.87 -3.21
CA ALA A 214 -2.45 -25.29 -2.97
C ALA A 214 -3.47 -24.34 -3.60
N GLN A 215 -3.24 -23.03 -3.51
CA GLN A 215 -4.09 -22.02 -4.16
C GLN A 215 -4.06 -22.16 -5.68
N GLN A 216 -2.89 -22.36 -6.28
CA GLN A 216 -2.78 -22.58 -7.71
C GLN A 216 -3.51 -23.86 -8.15
N MET A 217 -3.42 -24.95 -7.38
CA MET A 217 -4.20 -26.16 -7.64
C MET A 217 -5.72 -25.92 -7.58
N ILE A 218 -6.17 -25.06 -6.65
CA ILE A 218 -7.58 -24.66 -6.57
C ILE A 218 -7.98 -23.82 -7.79
N GLU A 219 -7.16 -22.83 -8.15
CA GLU A 219 -7.40 -21.97 -9.31
C GLU A 219 -7.43 -22.76 -10.63
N ASP A 220 -6.51 -23.71 -10.82
CA ASP A 220 -6.44 -24.56 -12.01
C ASP A 220 -7.66 -25.51 -12.14
N ASN A 221 -8.27 -25.93 -11.01
CA ASN A 221 -9.38 -26.87 -11.03
C ASN A 221 -10.77 -26.20 -10.88
N PHE A 222 -10.85 -25.05 -10.22
CA PHE A 222 -12.11 -24.41 -9.85
C PHE A 222 -12.31 -23.02 -10.43
N THR A 223 -11.39 -22.52 -11.20
CA THR A 223 -11.33 -21.15 -11.74
C THR A 223 -11.42 -20.08 -10.64
N SER A 224 -10.43 -19.22 -10.54
CA SER A 224 -10.41 -18.11 -9.56
C SER A 224 -11.47 -17.07 -9.92
N LYS A 225 -12.48 -16.89 -9.05
CA LYS A 225 -13.50 -15.85 -9.21
C LYS A 225 -13.21 -14.69 -8.25
N ASN A 226 -13.08 -13.49 -8.79
CA ASN A 226 -13.01 -12.28 -7.98
C ASN A 226 -14.43 -11.90 -7.54
N MET A 227 -14.68 -11.91 -6.24
CA MET A 227 -15.96 -11.50 -5.68
C MET A 227 -15.94 -10.02 -5.33
N LEU A 228 -16.89 -9.26 -5.90
CA LEU A 228 -17.16 -7.89 -5.57
C LEU A 228 -18.47 -7.82 -4.77
N ALA A 229 -18.43 -7.20 -3.58
CA ALA A 229 -19.61 -6.95 -2.78
C ALA A 229 -20.06 -5.49 -2.99
N LEU A 230 -21.24 -5.31 -3.56
CA LEU A 230 -21.90 -4.02 -3.70
C LEU A 230 -22.83 -3.79 -2.51
N ILE A 231 -22.65 -2.69 -1.79
CA ILE A 231 -23.54 -2.32 -0.68
C ILE A 231 -24.66 -1.46 -1.23
N VAL A 232 -25.89 -1.94 -1.11
CA VAL A 232 -27.11 -1.24 -1.52
C VAL A 232 -27.99 -0.95 -0.30
N PRO A 233 -28.83 0.11 -0.32
CA PRO A 233 -29.81 0.34 0.72
C PRO A 233 -30.81 -0.81 0.83
N THR A 234 -31.12 -1.22 2.04
CA THR A 234 -32.12 -2.28 2.30
C THR A 234 -33.55 -1.83 1.97
N GLY A 235 -34.39 -2.76 1.51
CA GLY A 235 -35.84 -2.58 1.35
C GLY A 235 -36.31 -2.13 -0.04
N ASP A 236 -35.41 -1.80 -0.96
CA ASP A 236 -35.76 -1.47 -2.36
C ASP A 236 -35.33 -2.61 -3.30
N TYR A 237 -36.06 -3.71 -3.22
CA TYR A 237 -35.76 -4.94 -3.99
C TYR A 237 -35.92 -4.73 -5.50
N ASP A 238 -36.77 -3.82 -5.94
CA ASP A 238 -36.96 -3.50 -7.37
C ASP A 238 -35.69 -2.87 -7.96
N LYS A 239 -35.03 -1.96 -7.21
CA LYS A 239 -33.74 -1.38 -7.62
C LYS A 239 -32.60 -2.38 -7.54
N GLU A 240 -32.57 -3.24 -6.51
CA GLU A 240 -31.57 -4.32 -6.40
C GLU A 240 -31.66 -5.24 -7.62
N SER A 241 -32.85 -5.69 -7.99
CA SER A 241 -33.07 -6.53 -9.15
C SER A 241 -32.62 -5.84 -10.45
N ALA A 242 -32.89 -4.54 -10.60
CA ALA A 242 -32.44 -3.76 -11.77
C ALA A 242 -30.90 -3.70 -11.84
N ILE A 243 -30.23 -3.44 -10.72
CA ILE A 243 -28.75 -3.39 -10.66
C ILE A 243 -28.15 -4.77 -10.99
N LEU A 244 -28.69 -5.86 -10.42
CA LEU A 244 -28.19 -7.21 -10.69
C LEU A 244 -28.38 -7.58 -12.18
N SER A 245 -29.52 -7.18 -12.77
CA SER A 245 -29.82 -7.39 -14.18
C SER A 245 -28.88 -6.59 -15.08
N GLU A 246 -28.54 -5.36 -14.70
CA GLU A 246 -27.58 -4.53 -15.42
C GLU A 246 -26.17 -5.11 -15.34
N LEU A 247 -25.75 -5.52 -14.14
CA LEU A 247 -24.43 -6.11 -13.93
C LEU A 247 -24.25 -7.42 -14.70
N SER A 248 -25.30 -8.23 -14.80
CA SER A 248 -25.25 -9.51 -15.54
C SER A 248 -25.14 -9.34 -17.06
N GLN A 249 -25.25 -8.11 -17.61
CA GLN A 249 -25.08 -7.84 -19.04
C GLN A 249 -23.62 -7.60 -19.43
N TYR A 250 -22.71 -7.42 -18.46
CA TYR A 250 -21.30 -7.26 -18.74
C TYR A 250 -20.61 -8.61 -18.91
N ASP A 251 -19.87 -8.77 -19.98
CA ASP A 251 -19.14 -10.02 -20.32
C ASP A 251 -18.12 -10.42 -19.26
N GLU A 252 -17.62 -9.46 -18.48
CA GLU A 252 -16.69 -9.67 -17.38
C GLU A 252 -17.34 -10.19 -16.09
N VAL A 253 -18.68 -10.19 -16.02
CA VAL A 253 -19.46 -10.64 -14.86
C VAL A 253 -19.97 -12.06 -15.10
N ASP A 254 -19.33 -13.01 -14.45
CA ASP A 254 -19.70 -14.44 -14.58
C ASP A 254 -21.02 -14.77 -13.90
N SER A 255 -21.29 -14.20 -12.73
CA SER A 255 -22.55 -14.38 -12.01
C SER A 255 -22.84 -13.24 -11.04
N THR A 256 -24.10 -12.94 -10.84
CA THR A 256 -24.58 -11.99 -9.83
C THR A 256 -25.39 -12.73 -8.78
N MET A 257 -25.24 -12.32 -7.51
CA MET A 257 -26.00 -12.89 -6.38
C MET A 257 -26.48 -11.77 -5.45
N GLY A 258 -27.76 -11.72 -5.19
CA GLY A 258 -28.40 -10.78 -4.27
C GLY A 258 -29.72 -11.35 -3.77
N LEU A 259 -30.40 -10.65 -2.86
CA LEU A 259 -31.65 -11.13 -2.26
C LEU A 259 -32.77 -11.37 -3.28
N THR A 260 -32.72 -10.63 -4.40
CA THR A 260 -33.74 -10.69 -5.44
C THR A 260 -33.58 -11.83 -6.45
N ASN A 261 -32.40 -12.48 -6.49
CA ASN A 261 -32.13 -13.60 -7.41
C ASN A 261 -31.68 -14.89 -6.70
N ILE A 262 -31.87 -14.98 -5.38
CA ILE A 262 -31.67 -16.22 -4.62
C ILE A 262 -33.02 -16.93 -4.50
N GLU A 263 -33.07 -18.17 -4.96
CA GLU A 263 -34.21 -19.04 -4.81
C GLU A 263 -34.35 -19.45 -3.34
N ALA A 264 -35.55 -19.23 -2.78
CA ALA A 264 -35.89 -19.58 -1.40
C ALA A 264 -36.43 -20.98 -1.29
N LEU A 265 -37.56 -21.25 -1.95
CA LEU A 265 -38.24 -22.53 -1.92
C LEU A 265 -39.17 -22.67 -3.14
N ASP A 266 -39.25 -23.87 -3.74
CA ASP A 266 -40.18 -24.22 -4.81
C ASP A 266 -40.28 -23.20 -5.98
N GLY A 267 -39.13 -22.64 -6.41
CA GLY A 267 -39.04 -21.70 -7.50
C GLY A 267 -39.34 -20.24 -7.14
N TYR A 268 -39.68 -19.93 -5.89
CA TYR A 268 -39.85 -18.57 -5.42
C TYR A 268 -38.51 -17.95 -5.00
N MET A 269 -38.28 -16.67 -5.39
CA MET A 269 -37.12 -15.92 -4.93
C MET A 269 -37.39 -15.29 -3.56
N LEU A 270 -36.32 -14.99 -2.81
CA LEU A 270 -36.43 -14.37 -1.48
C LEU A 270 -37.17 -13.03 -1.47
N ALA A 271 -37.05 -12.26 -2.54
CA ALA A 271 -37.74 -10.97 -2.67
C ALA A 271 -39.14 -11.06 -3.32
N ASP A 272 -39.61 -12.24 -3.70
CA ASP A 272 -40.93 -12.39 -4.28
C ASP A 272 -42.03 -12.05 -3.29
N LYS A 273 -42.98 -11.24 -3.76
CA LYS A 273 -44.11 -10.77 -2.95
C LYS A 273 -45.25 -11.77 -3.02
N LEU A 274 -45.47 -12.52 -1.94
CA LEU A 274 -46.49 -13.55 -1.84
C LEU A 274 -47.78 -13.03 -1.15
N THR A 275 -48.92 -13.57 -1.58
CA THR A 275 -50.20 -13.39 -0.86
C THR A 275 -50.25 -14.37 0.32
N PRO A 276 -51.14 -14.14 1.33
CA PRO A 276 -51.29 -15.09 2.44
C PRO A 276 -51.59 -16.52 2.00
N ARG A 277 -52.29 -16.69 0.89
CA ARG A 277 -52.63 -18.02 0.35
C ARG A 277 -51.39 -18.70 -0.27
N GLN A 278 -50.62 -17.98 -1.06
CA GLN A 278 -49.40 -18.51 -1.64
C GLN A 278 -48.37 -18.86 -0.56
N PHE A 279 -48.26 -18.00 0.46
CA PHE A 279 -47.38 -18.28 1.61
C PHE A 279 -47.85 -19.49 2.42
N ALA A 280 -49.15 -19.66 2.66
CA ALA A 280 -49.68 -20.81 3.33
C ALA A 280 -49.35 -22.12 2.60
N GLU A 281 -49.56 -22.14 1.28
CA GLU A 281 -49.24 -23.29 0.43
C GLU A 281 -47.75 -23.62 0.44
N LEU A 282 -46.88 -22.57 0.33
CA LEU A 282 -45.42 -22.74 0.34
C LEU A 282 -44.88 -23.23 1.69
N ALA A 283 -45.38 -22.65 2.78
CA ALA A 283 -44.92 -22.96 4.14
C ALA A 283 -45.60 -24.20 4.76
N GLY A 284 -46.58 -24.77 4.07
CA GLY A 284 -47.37 -25.90 4.63
C GLY A 284 -48.21 -25.52 5.84
N LEU A 285 -48.69 -24.27 5.90
CA LEU A 285 -49.46 -23.72 7.00
C LEU A 285 -50.96 -23.67 6.66
N ASP A 286 -51.79 -23.63 7.68
CA ASP A 286 -53.20 -23.31 7.51
C ASP A 286 -53.37 -21.84 7.07
N TYR A 287 -54.32 -21.57 6.17
CA TYR A 287 -54.59 -20.24 5.66
C TYR A 287 -54.85 -19.21 6.77
N GLU A 288 -55.55 -19.62 7.84
CA GLU A 288 -55.85 -18.78 9.00
C GLU A 288 -54.57 -18.36 9.74
N ALA A 289 -53.59 -19.27 9.86
CA ALA A 289 -52.29 -18.98 10.46
C ALA A 289 -51.50 -17.98 9.61
N ALA A 290 -51.46 -18.15 8.29
CA ALA A 290 -50.83 -17.21 7.37
C ALA A 290 -51.47 -15.81 7.43
N GLN A 291 -52.78 -15.71 7.57
CA GLN A 291 -53.47 -14.43 7.75
C GLN A 291 -53.04 -13.70 9.03
N VAL A 292 -52.83 -14.43 10.13
CA VAL A 292 -52.34 -13.83 11.39
C VAL A 292 -50.93 -13.29 11.24
N VAL A 293 -50.04 -14.02 10.56
CA VAL A 293 -48.66 -13.56 10.28
C VAL A 293 -48.67 -12.27 9.45
N TYR A 294 -49.47 -12.23 8.39
CA TYR A 294 -49.60 -11.04 7.54
C TYR A 294 -50.23 -9.85 8.27
N ALA A 295 -51.17 -10.11 9.19
CA ALA A 295 -51.74 -9.05 10.02
C ALA A 295 -50.71 -8.49 11.00
N ALA A 296 -49.88 -9.35 11.58
CA ALA A 296 -48.80 -8.96 12.49
C ALA A 296 -47.75 -8.11 11.74
N TYR A 297 -47.35 -8.53 10.54
CA TYR A 297 -46.43 -7.80 9.70
C TYR A 297 -46.94 -6.38 9.35
N ALA A 298 -48.18 -6.29 8.88
CA ALA A 298 -48.82 -5.03 8.55
C ALA A 298 -48.96 -4.08 9.75
N ALA A 299 -49.20 -4.62 10.94
CA ALA A 299 -49.23 -3.84 12.17
C ALA A 299 -47.85 -3.27 12.52
N GLN A 300 -46.80 -4.07 12.36
CA GLN A 300 -45.42 -3.68 12.67
C GLN A 300 -44.90 -2.62 11.69
N HIS A 301 -45.30 -2.68 10.42
CA HIS A 301 -44.86 -1.77 9.36
C HIS A 301 -45.83 -0.58 9.12
N SER A 302 -46.80 -0.36 10.01
CA SER A 302 -47.78 0.72 9.89
C SER A 302 -48.64 0.66 8.61
N GLU A 303 -48.77 -0.52 8.02
CA GLU A 303 -49.54 -0.76 6.77
C GLU A 303 -50.97 -1.29 6.98
N TYR A 304 -51.48 -1.19 8.21
CA TYR A 304 -52.80 -1.69 8.56
C TYR A 304 -53.93 -1.16 7.68
N GLY A 305 -53.79 0.07 7.18
CA GLY A 305 -54.74 0.66 6.24
C GLY A 305 -54.84 -0.08 4.89
N LYS A 306 -53.72 -0.63 4.43
CA LYS A 306 -53.67 -1.45 3.19
C LYS A 306 -54.30 -2.84 3.41
N LEU A 307 -54.14 -3.38 4.58
CA LEU A 307 -54.67 -4.66 4.97
C LEU A 307 -56.24 -4.64 5.12
N ALA A 308 -56.79 -3.56 5.66
CA ALA A 308 -58.22 -3.38 5.87
C ALA A 308 -59.04 -3.37 4.56
N GLY A 309 -58.39 -3.10 3.41
CA GLY A 309 -59.03 -3.12 2.10
C GLY A 309 -59.25 -4.51 1.51
N ASN A 310 -58.26 -5.37 1.55
CA ASN A 310 -58.34 -6.76 1.08
C ASN A 310 -57.13 -7.61 1.48
N LEU A 311 -57.23 -8.34 2.56
CA LEU A 311 -56.19 -9.23 3.07
C LEU A 311 -55.76 -10.28 2.01
N ALA A 312 -56.70 -10.78 1.19
CA ALA A 312 -56.40 -11.82 0.22
C ALA A 312 -55.45 -11.37 -0.91
N THR A 313 -55.34 -10.08 -1.16
CA THR A 313 -54.48 -9.50 -2.20
C THR A 313 -53.27 -8.77 -1.66
N TYR A 314 -53.15 -8.64 -0.34
CA TYR A 314 -52.00 -8.02 0.31
C TYR A 314 -50.77 -8.90 0.14
N LYS A 315 -49.70 -8.35 -0.36
CA LYS A 315 -48.49 -9.06 -0.68
C LYS A 315 -47.32 -8.59 0.20
N VAL A 316 -46.55 -9.51 0.73
CA VAL A 316 -45.36 -9.28 1.53
C VAL A 316 -44.21 -10.04 0.90
N PRO A 317 -43.00 -9.43 0.81
CA PRO A 317 -41.79 -10.14 0.35
C PRO A 317 -41.54 -11.37 1.25
N LEU A 318 -41.12 -12.47 0.64
CA LEU A 318 -40.90 -13.73 1.37
C LEU A 318 -39.80 -13.59 2.43
N ILE A 319 -38.83 -12.71 2.23
CA ILE A 319 -37.72 -12.45 3.14
C ILE A 319 -38.17 -11.73 4.43
N ASP A 320 -39.20 -10.92 4.38
CA ASP A 320 -39.73 -10.13 5.50
C ASP A 320 -40.65 -10.97 6.40
#